data_6d4b7957d1c2b98dadd56ed99edf3751
#
_entry.id   6d4b7957d1c2b98dadd56ed99edf3751
#
_cell.length_a   1.000
_cell.length_b   1.000
_cell.length_c   1.000
_cell.angle_alpha   90.00
_cell.angle_beta   90.00
_cell.angle_gamma   90.00
#
_symmetry.space_group_name_H-M   'P 1'
#
loop_
_entity.id
_entity.type
_entity.pdbx_description
1 polymer ?
#
loop_
_entity_poly.entity_id
_entity_poly.type
_entity_poly.pdbx_seq_one_letter_code
_entity_poly.pdbx_strand_id
1 'polypeptide(L)'
;MLLNLRRISLAAAGFALLLLSPGALNAHAKLVRSDPENGAKLDSAPQRITLTFSERPEIALSSFRLVGPVGDTIVLSPLQHEQNDEYSLSARVPLGIVPGNYRLLWRAAGSDGHPSHGTISFFVNPLRKAQQAVRAAPPEMPVDHDETANVAVAGAIGSILSRWLSFVACFLLIGVVTFRFVVLKRMSPTGNDLFTHIASTNAATLGIAASVAGLFAAMLKLMRESSDMPDASIASMMFDSTWGWSLVLQIIGVVIAGIALVLVHRPGESQKRYWNAALAGAILVALSPSLSAHAGASKLALIAIPTDMLHVVVGGAWLGTLTVIVIVGISAALKTPDALRPGARVAEMINVFSPLALTCGAAIVLTGIGSAFIELPSVTSLWTTPYGVVLLLKLLFVALLLAAGAWNWQRMKPRLTGDNEIGPMRSSASLELTLALAVLAVTAILVALELP
;
A
#
# COMPACT_ATOMS: atom_id res chain seq x y z
N MET A 1 -9.77 22.80 22.29
CA MET A 1 -9.58 21.36 22.43
C MET A 1 -10.77 20.56 21.90
N LEU A 2 -12.01 20.87 22.30
CA LEU A 2 -13.23 20.12 21.91
C LEU A 2 -13.61 20.20 20.41
N LEU A 3 -13.32 21.32 19.72
CA LEU A 3 -13.57 21.46 18.28
C LEU A 3 -12.65 20.57 17.42
N ASN A 4 -11.43 20.32 17.88
CA ASN A 4 -10.48 19.44 17.16
C ASN A 4 -10.84 17.96 17.31
N LEU A 5 -11.37 17.54 18.47
CA LEU A 5 -11.87 16.19 18.71
C LEU A 5 -13.10 15.88 17.81
N ARG A 6 -14.03 16.81 17.63
CA ARG A 6 -15.17 16.64 16.72
C ARG A 6 -14.75 16.50 15.24
N ARG A 7 -13.71 17.22 14.80
CA ARG A 7 -13.21 17.12 13.42
C ARG A 7 -12.47 15.82 13.17
N ILE A 8 -11.70 15.35 14.13
CA ILE A 8 -11.06 14.02 14.10
C ILE A 8 -12.12 12.92 14.11
N SER A 9 -13.19 13.08 14.91
CA SER A 9 -14.31 12.13 14.96
C SER A 9 -15.10 12.09 13.64
N LEU A 10 -15.28 13.22 12.96
CA LEU A 10 -15.96 13.28 11.65
C LEU A 10 -15.10 12.65 10.54
N ALA A 11 -13.79 12.84 10.57
CA ALA A 11 -12.88 12.18 9.64
C ALA A 11 -12.80 10.67 9.90
N ALA A 12 -12.76 10.26 11.17
CA ALA A 12 -12.83 8.84 11.57
C ALA A 12 -14.18 8.20 11.23
N ALA A 13 -15.29 8.94 11.38
CA ALA A 13 -16.61 8.47 10.99
C ALA A 13 -16.76 8.37 9.46
N GLY A 14 -16.20 9.32 8.70
CA GLY A 14 -16.15 9.27 7.23
C GLY A 14 -15.29 8.09 6.75
N PHE A 15 -14.17 7.82 7.42
CA PHE A 15 -13.32 6.66 7.16
C PHE A 15 -14.04 5.35 7.51
N ALA A 16 -14.74 5.28 8.66
CA ALA A 16 -15.54 4.13 9.05
C ALA A 16 -16.70 3.87 8.07
N LEU A 17 -17.36 4.93 7.55
CA LEU A 17 -18.40 4.82 6.52
C LEU A 17 -17.85 4.29 5.18
N LEU A 18 -16.64 4.67 4.79
CA LEU A 18 -15.94 4.14 3.62
C LEU A 18 -15.61 2.64 3.79
N LEU A 19 -15.26 2.20 5.01
CA LEU A 19 -15.02 0.79 5.32
C LEU A 19 -16.30 -0.05 5.37
N LEU A 20 -17.46 0.56 5.58
CA LEU A 20 -18.76 -0.11 5.66
C LEU A 20 -19.47 -0.28 4.31
N SER A 21 -18.88 0.17 3.20
CA SER A 21 -19.42 -0.08 1.87
C SER A 21 -19.07 -1.52 1.45
N PRO A 22 -20.03 -2.47 1.40
CA PRO A 22 -19.77 -3.86 1.04
C PRO A 22 -19.70 -4.07 -0.48
N GLY A 23 -19.07 -3.17 -1.19
CA GLY A 23 -18.68 -3.40 -2.59
C GLY A 23 -17.52 -4.39 -2.59
N ALA A 24 -17.67 -5.52 -3.26
CA ALA A 24 -16.68 -6.58 -3.35
C ALA A 24 -15.29 -6.00 -3.66
N LEU A 25 -14.46 -5.91 -2.61
CA LEU A 25 -13.04 -5.54 -2.69
C LEU A 25 -12.26 -6.78 -3.16
N ASN A 26 -12.41 -7.13 -4.43
CA ASN A 26 -11.69 -8.24 -5.04
C ASN A 26 -10.53 -7.67 -5.86
N ALA A 27 -9.40 -7.43 -5.23
CA ALA A 27 -8.12 -7.19 -5.90
C ALA A 27 -7.39 -8.54 -5.99
N HIS A 28 -7.44 -9.22 -7.15
CA HIS A 28 -6.89 -10.59 -7.23
C HIS A 28 -6.54 -10.93 -8.67
N ALA A 29 -5.49 -11.72 -8.86
CA ALA A 29 -5.20 -12.40 -10.12
C ALA A 29 -6.41 -13.22 -10.56
N LYS A 30 -7.26 -12.67 -11.45
CA LYS A 30 -8.45 -13.37 -11.92
C LYS A 30 -8.06 -14.52 -12.82
N LEU A 31 -8.73 -15.67 -12.63
CA LEU A 31 -8.64 -16.77 -13.57
C LEU A 31 -9.33 -16.35 -14.87
N VAL A 32 -8.55 -16.26 -15.94
CA VAL A 32 -9.03 -15.92 -17.30
C VAL A 32 -9.38 -17.19 -18.06
N ARG A 33 -8.53 -18.22 -17.93
CA ARG A 33 -8.67 -19.49 -18.66
C ARG A 33 -8.11 -20.63 -17.83
N SER A 34 -8.67 -21.82 -18.03
CA SER A 34 -8.14 -23.06 -17.49
C SER A 34 -8.08 -24.15 -18.56
N ASP A 35 -7.07 -25.00 -18.46
CA ASP A 35 -6.97 -26.24 -19.23
C ASP A 35 -6.59 -27.37 -18.25
N PRO A 36 -7.49 -28.33 -17.96
CA PRO A 36 -8.87 -28.48 -18.49
C PRO A 36 -9.81 -27.33 -18.12
N GLU A 37 -10.80 -27.05 -19.00
CA GLU A 37 -11.87 -26.10 -18.71
C GLU A 37 -12.75 -26.60 -17.54
N ASN A 38 -13.35 -25.64 -16.81
CA ASN A 38 -14.27 -26.01 -15.74
C ASN A 38 -15.48 -26.78 -16.29
N GLY A 39 -15.76 -27.95 -15.75
CA GLY A 39 -16.81 -28.87 -16.22
C GLY A 39 -16.38 -29.78 -17.40
N ALA A 40 -15.12 -29.72 -17.83
CA ALA A 40 -14.63 -30.53 -18.94
C ALA A 40 -14.82 -32.03 -18.70
N LYS A 41 -15.18 -32.75 -19.77
CA LYS A 41 -15.26 -34.21 -19.80
C LYS A 41 -14.16 -34.73 -20.72
N LEU A 42 -13.16 -35.34 -20.12
CA LEU A 42 -11.94 -35.78 -20.79
C LEU A 42 -12.01 -37.28 -21.08
N ASP A 43 -11.62 -37.69 -22.28
CA ASP A 43 -11.50 -39.09 -22.67
C ASP A 43 -10.20 -39.76 -22.22
N SER A 44 -9.26 -38.96 -21.69
CA SER A 44 -7.99 -39.39 -21.10
C SER A 44 -7.56 -38.44 -19.97
N ALA A 45 -6.72 -38.95 -19.07
CA ALA A 45 -6.13 -38.14 -18.02
C ALA A 45 -5.32 -36.98 -18.64
N PRO A 46 -5.51 -35.72 -18.16
CA PRO A 46 -4.68 -34.62 -18.62
C PRO A 46 -3.25 -34.83 -18.12
N GLN A 47 -2.26 -34.59 -18.97
CA GLN A 47 -0.85 -34.67 -18.58
C GLN A 47 -0.43 -33.47 -17.74
N ARG A 48 -1.13 -32.36 -17.90
CA ARG A 48 -0.86 -31.06 -17.27
C ARG A 48 -2.18 -30.33 -16.99
N ILE A 49 -2.18 -29.54 -15.95
CA ILE A 49 -3.23 -28.55 -15.66
C ILE A 49 -2.59 -27.19 -15.80
N THR A 50 -3.21 -26.29 -16.55
CA THR A 50 -2.73 -24.93 -16.80
C THR A 50 -3.82 -23.93 -16.45
N LEU A 51 -3.50 -22.92 -15.65
CA LEU A 51 -4.37 -21.80 -15.32
C LEU A 51 -3.74 -20.52 -15.77
N THR A 52 -4.46 -19.72 -16.56
CA THR A 52 -4.04 -18.39 -17.03
C THR A 52 -4.78 -17.31 -16.25
N PHE A 53 -4.02 -16.33 -15.76
CA PHE A 53 -4.51 -15.27 -14.91
C PHE A 53 -4.47 -13.90 -15.61
N SER A 54 -5.21 -12.92 -15.08
CA SER A 54 -5.23 -11.54 -15.58
C SER A 54 -3.93 -10.78 -15.34
N GLU A 55 -3.13 -11.22 -14.38
CA GLU A 55 -1.81 -10.69 -14.06
C GLU A 55 -0.82 -11.84 -13.83
N ARG A 56 0.49 -11.54 -13.81
CA ARG A 56 1.53 -12.54 -13.58
C ARG A 56 1.46 -13.07 -12.14
N PRO A 57 1.13 -14.36 -11.92
CA PRO A 57 1.09 -14.93 -10.59
C PRO A 57 2.51 -15.23 -10.07
N GLU A 58 2.72 -15.03 -8.77
CA GLU A 58 3.96 -15.40 -8.07
C GLU A 58 3.90 -16.87 -7.67
N ILE A 59 4.83 -17.71 -8.13
CA ILE A 59 4.85 -19.14 -7.81
C ILE A 59 4.91 -19.37 -6.29
N ALA A 60 5.72 -18.59 -5.57
CA ALA A 60 5.88 -18.71 -4.13
C ALA A 60 4.62 -18.38 -3.33
N LEU A 61 3.67 -17.66 -3.94
CA LEU A 61 2.38 -17.26 -3.38
C LEU A 61 1.21 -17.98 -4.05
N SER A 62 1.47 -19.12 -4.71
CA SER A 62 0.45 -19.86 -5.46
C SER A 62 0.48 -21.35 -5.10
N SER A 63 -0.68 -21.99 -5.11
CA SER A 63 -0.81 -23.43 -4.85
C SER A 63 -1.91 -24.07 -5.66
N PHE A 64 -1.69 -25.29 -6.11
CA PHE A 64 -2.65 -26.16 -6.76
C PHE A 64 -2.82 -27.43 -5.94
N ARG A 65 -4.05 -27.78 -5.57
CA ARG A 65 -4.40 -29.02 -4.88
C ARG A 65 -5.45 -29.77 -5.70
N LEU A 66 -5.06 -30.92 -6.24
CA LEU A 66 -5.96 -31.77 -6.99
C LEU A 66 -6.58 -32.82 -6.06
N VAL A 67 -7.91 -32.81 -5.97
CA VAL A 67 -8.70 -33.79 -5.19
C VAL A 67 -9.30 -34.82 -6.16
N GLY A 68 -9.02 -36.07 -5.90
CA GLY A 68 -9.50 -37.20 -6.68
C GLY A 68 -10.95 -37.62 -6.39
N PRO A 69 -11.48 -38.62 -7.14
CA PRO A 69 -12.87 -39.07 -7.04
C PRO A 69 -13.28 -39.59 -5.67
N VAL A 70 -12.33 -40.14 -4.90
CA VAL A 70 -12.55 -40.70 -3.56
C VAL A 70 -12.20 -39.72 -2.44
N GLY A 71 -11.90 -38.45 -2.78
CA GLY A 71 -11.54 -37.40 -1.82
C GLY A 71 -10.05 -37.36 -1.45
N ASP A 72 -9.23 -38.17 -2.06
CA ASP A 72 -7.78 -38.20 -1.88
C ASP A 72 -7.11 -36.99 -2.52
N THR A 73 -6.01 -36.52 -1.95
CA THR A 73 -5.19 -35.46 -2.54
C THR A 73 -4.14 -36.06 -3.45
N ILE A 74 -4.15 -35.67 -4.72
CA ILE A 74 -3.20 -36.11 -5.73
C ILE A 74 -2.02 -35.12 -5.76
N VAL A 75 -0.82 -35.63 -5.58
CA VAL A 75 0.41 -34.81 -5.59
C VAL A 75 0.73 -34.43 -7.03
N LEU A 76 0.65 -33.15 -7.34
CA LEU A 76 1.08 -32.57 -8.61
C LEU A 76 2.59 -32.27 -8.60
N SER A 77 3.19 -32.06 -9.79
CA SER A 77 4.53 -31.51 -9.86
C SER A 77 4.59 -30.10 -9.26
N PRO A 78 5.75 -29.58 -8.90
CA PRO A 78 5.91 -28.16 -8.55
C PRO A 78 5.31 -27.25 -9.65
N LEU A 79 4.71 -26.14 -9.23
CA LEU A 79 4.19 -25.11 -10.13
C LEU A 79 5.32 -24.48 -10.94
N GLN A 80 5.05 -24.17 -12.19
CA GLN A 80 5.95 -23.45 -13.07
C GLN A 80 5.19 -22.53 -14.02
N HIS A 81 5.81 -21.43 -14.45
CA HIS A 81 5.27 -20.65 -15.56
C HIS A 81 5.40 -21.42 -16.87
N GLU A 82 4.48 -21.20 -17.79
CA GLU A 82 4.60 -21.68 -19.15
C GLU A 82 5.73 -20.94 -19.89
N GLN A 83 6.47 -21.67 -20.77
CA GLN A 83 7.68 -21.14 -21.42
C GLN A 83 7.49 -19.84 -22.20
N ASN A 84 6.28 -19.62 -22.74
CA ASN A 84 5.96 -18.45 -23.54
C ASN A 84 4.82 -17.59 -22.95
N ASP A 85 4.38 -17.90 -21.75
CA ASP A 85 3.27 -17.20 -21.08
C ASP A 85 3.50 -17.15 -19.57
N GLU A 86 4.08 -16.06 -19.11
CA GLU A 86 4.32 -15.82 -17.68
C GLU A 86 3.04 -15.49 -16.88
N TYR A 87 1.89 -15.33 -17.55
CA TYR A 87 0.58 -15.20 -16.93
C TYR A 87 -0.06 -16.54 -16.62
N SER A 88 0.53 -17.65 -17.10
CA SER A 88 0.05 -19.00 -16.89
C SER A 88 0.91 -19.78 -15.91
N LEU A 89 0.26 -20.41 -14.92
CA LEU A 89 0.84 -21.41 -14.07
C LEU A 89 0.41 -22.80 -14.50
N SER A 90 1.33 -23.74 -14.47
CA SER A 90 1.05 -25.14 -14.79
C SER A 90 1.67 -26.11 -13.80
N ALA A 91 1.03 -27.28 -13.67
CA ALA A 91 1.53 -28.42 -12.95
C ALA A 91 1.28 -29.71 -13.73
N ARG A 92 2.22 -30.66 -13.70
CA ARG A 92 2.04 -31.96 -14.30
C ARG A 92 1.20 -32.86 -13.38
N VAL A 93 0.26 -33.58 -14.00
CA VAL A 93 -0.53 -34.58 -13.32
C VAL A 93 0.20 -35.92 -13.36
N PRO A 94 0.27 -36.68 -12.25
CA PRO A 94 0.91 -38.00 -12.27
C PRO A 94 0.20 -38.96 -13.20
N LEU A 95 0.97 -39.89 -13.77
CA LEU A 95 0.40 -40.95 -14.63
C LEU A 95 -0.46 -41.89 -13.79
N GLY A 96 -1.52 -42.43 -14.41
CA GLY A 96 -2.35 -43.47 -13.80
C GLY A 96 -3.46 -42.99 -12.89
N ILE A 97 -3.90 -41.73 -13.00
CA ILE A 97 -5.10 -41.26 -12.29
C ILE A 97 -6.33 -42.05 -12.80
N VAL A 98 -7.22 -42.42 -11.87
CA VAL A 98 -8.39 -43.27 -12.15
C VAL A 98 -9.53 -42.48 -12.79
N PRO A 99 -10.45 -43.13 -13.50
CA PRO A 99 -11.68 -42.49 -13.96
C PRO A 99 -12.50 -41.89 -12.82
N GLY A 100 -13.06 -40.68 -13.02
CA GLY A 100 -13.93 -40.05 -12.04
C GLY A 100 -13.92 -38.54 -12.06
N ASN A 101 -14.57 -37.90 -11.09
CA ASN A 101 -14.64 -36.48 -10.93
C ASN A 101 -13.43 -35.95 -10.16
N TYR A 102 -12.77 -34.97 -10.70
CA TYR A 102 -11.64 -34.29 -10.10
C TYR A 102 -11.99 -32.84 -9.79
N ARG A 103 -11.46 -32.33 -8.67
CA ARG A 103 -11.56 -30.91 -8.29
C ARG A 103 -10.17 -30.35 -8.07
N LEU A 104 -9.80 -29.34 -8.84
CA LEU A 104 -8.62 -28.55 -8.62
C LEU A 104 -8.98 -27.35 -7.75
N LEU A 105 -8.52 -27.35 -6.50
CA LEU A 105 -8.54 -26.19 -5.63
C LEU A 105 -7.27 -25.40 -5.96
N TRP A 106 -7.41 -24.16 -6.40
CA TRP A 106 -6.29 -23.33 -6.74
C TRP A 106 -6.29 -22.04 -5.93
N ARG A 107 -5.10 -21.54 -5.65
CA ARG A 107 -4.85 -20.24 -5.06
C ARG A 107 -3.70 -19.61 -5.84
N ALA A 108 -3.81 -18.31 -6.20
CA ALA A 108 -2.77 -17.58 -6.90
C ALA A 108 -2.77 -16.11 -6.43
N ALA A 109 -1.58 -15.56 -6.23
CA ALA A 109 -1.40 -14.15 -5.91
C ALA A 109 -0.42 -13.51 -6.88
N GLY A 110 -0.66 -12.25 -7.24
CA GLY A 110 0.26 -11.42 -8.01
C GLY A 110 1.36 -10.80 -7.15
N SER A 111 2.11 -9.86 -7.74
CA SER A 111 3.19 -9.13 -7.06
C SER A 111 2.71 -8.24 -5.91
N ASP A 112 1.41 -7.98 -5.84
CA ASP A 112 0.76 -7.21 -4.76
C ASP A 112 0.47 -8.06 -3.51
N GLY A 113 0.68 -9.41 -3.60
CA GLY A 113 0.49 -10.38 -2.53
C GLY A 113 -0.98 -10.71 -2.25
N HIS A 114 -1.95 -10.32 -3.10
CA HIS A 114 -3.36 -10.63 -2.87
C HIS A 114 -3.74 -11.96 -3.50
N PRO A 115 -4.07 -13.01 -2.70
CA PRO A 115 -4.46 -14.28 -3.25
C PRO A 115 -5.91 -14.26 -3.75
N SER A 116 -6.11 -14.70 -4.99
CA SER A 116 -7.37 -15.24 -5.44
C SER A 116 -7.39 -16.76 -5.29
N HIS A 117 -8.57 -17.32 -5.16
CA HIS A 117 -8.76 -18.74 -5.04
C HIS A 117 -10.04 -19.17 -5.76
N GLY A 118 -10.07 -20.43 -6.14
CA GLY A 118 -11.24 -21.00 -6.78
C GLY A 118 -11.15 -22.49 -6.93
N THR A 119 -12.17 -23.05 -7.54
CA THR A 119 -12.26 -24.49 -7.80
C THR A 119 -12.60 -24.71 -9.26
N ILE A 120 -11.87 -25.62 -9.91
CA ILE A 120 -12.18 -26.13 -11.25
C ILE A 120 -12.48 -27.61 -11.10
N SER A 121 -13.57 -28.05 -11.71
CA SER A 121 -13.96 -29.45 -11.74
C SER A 121 -13.84 -30.01 -13.16
N PHE A 122 -13.37 -31.23 -13.29
CA PHE A 122 -13.37 -31.96 -14.57
C PHE A 122 -13.57 -33.43 -14.34
N PHE A 123 -14.07 -34.12 -15.35
CA PHE A 123 -14.37 -35.56 -15.32
C PHE A 123 -13.44 -36.30 -16.29
N VAL A 124 -12.79 -37.34 -15.81
CA VAL A 124 -11.94 -38.23 -16.61
C VAL A 124 -12.64 -39.55 -16.83
N ASN A 125 -12.94 -39.89 -18.09
CA ASN A 125 -13.57 -41.17 -18.44
C ASN A 125 -12.88 -41.80 -19.66
N PRO A 126 -11.84 -42.61 -19.48
CA PRO A 126 -11.16 -43.29 -20.58
C PRO A 126 -12.02 -44.32 -21.32
N LEU A 127 -13.22 -44.66 -20.79
CA LEU A 127 -14.09 -45.65 -21.38
C LEU A 127 -15.21 -45.06 -22.27
N ARG A 128 -15.24 -43.74 -22.51
CA ARG A 128 -16.31 -43.08 -23.25
C ARG A 128 -16.39 -43.43 -24.74
N LYS A 129 -15.46 -44.20 -25.28
CA LYS A 129 -15.57 -44.75 -26.64
C LYS A 129 -16.64 -45.85 -26.77
N ALA A 130 -17.23 -46.32 -25.67
CA ALA A 130 -18.13 -47.47 -25.65
C ALA A 130 -19.56 -47.23 -25.17
N GLN A 131 -19.92 -46.12 -24.50
CA GLN A 131 -21.30 -45.97 -24.01
C GLN A 131 -21.78 -44.51 -24.00
N GLN A 132 -22.60 -44.16 -24.99
CA GLN A 132 -23.62 -43.11 -24.85
C GLN A 132 -24.75 -43.63 -23.98
N ALA A 133 -25.13 -42.82 -23.01
CA ALA A 133 -26.32 -42.78 -22.18
C ALA A 133 -26.09 -43.12 -20.69
N VAL A 134 -26.17 -42.11 -19.85
CA VAL A 134 -27.21 -41.89 -18.84
C VAL A 134 -26.93 -40.55 -18.13
N ARG A 135 -27.95 -39.74 -18.11
CA ARG A 135 -28.06 -38.38 -17.58
C ARG A 135 -28.30 -38.43 -16.07
N ALA A 136 -27.46 -37.79 -15.27
CA ALA A 136 -27.86 -37.24 -13.97
C ALA A 136 -26.86 -36.13 -13.57
N ALA A 137 -27.41 -34.94 -13.35
CA ALA A 137 -26.67 -33.82 -12.75
C ALA A 137 -26.39 -34.11 -11.27
N PRO A 138 -25.18 -33.81 -10.75
CA PRO A 138 -24.94 -33.89 -9.32
C PRO A 138 -25.68 -32.76 -8.60
N PRO A 139 -26.17 -32.97 -7.36
CA PRO A 139 -26.77 -31.90 -6.58
C PRO A 139 -25.73 -30.83 -6.22
N GLU A 140 -26.06 -29.56 -6.45
CA GLU A 140 -25.37 -28.42 -5.89
C GLU A 140 -25.53 -28.47 -4.36
N MET A 141 -24.40 -28.60 -3.65
CA MET A 141 -24.42 -28.41 -2.20
C MET A 141 -24.41 -26.90 -1.89
N PRO A 142 -25.26 -26.43 -0.98
CA PRO A 142 -25.29 -25.04 -0.58
C PRO A 142 -23.96 -24.69 0.07
N VAL A 143 -23.31 -23.65 -0.45
CA VAL A 143 -22.20 -22.98 0.22
C VAL A 143 -22.83 -22.06 1.26
N ASP A 144 -22.48 -22.27 2.52
CA ASP A 144 -22.93 -21.44 3.63
C ASP A 144 -22.27 -20.05 3.50
N HIS A 145 -23.05 -19.06 3.07
CA HIS A 145 -22.55 -17.74 2.68
C HIS A 145 -22.31 -16.78 3.86
N ASP A 146 -22.80 -17.07 5.07
CA ASP A 146 -22.78 -16.08 6.17
C ASP A 146 -21.48 -16.07 6.98
N GLU A 147 -20.84 -17.21 7.24
CA GLU A 147 -19.56 -17.22 7.97
C GLU A 147 -18.38 -16.76 7.09
N THR A 148 -18.41 -17.10 5.81
CA THR A 148 -17.38 -16.69 4.85
C THR A 148 -17.38 -15.18 4.59
N ALA A 149 -18.54 -14.52 4.61
CA ALA A 149 -18.66 -13.08 4.40
C ALA A 149 -18.02 -12.27 5.54
N ASN A 150 -18.23 -12.66 6.81
CA ASN A 150 -17.66 -11.96 7.96
C ASN A 150 -16.13 -12.08 8.04
N VAL A 151 -15.57 -13.23 7.69
CA VAL A 151 -14.11 -13.46 7.64
C VAL A 151 -13.49 -12.68 6.49
N ALA A 152 -14.14 -12.64 5.32
CA ALA A 152 -13.67 -11.87 4.16
C ALA A 152 -13.64 -10.35 4.43
N VAL A 153 -14.67 -9.81 5.10
CA VAL A 153 -14.74 -8.38 5.47
C VAL A 153 -13.65 -8.02 6.49
N ALA A 154 -13.47 -8.83 7.54
CA ALA A 154 -12.41 -8.61 8.54
C ALA A 154 -11.01 -8.67 7.90
N GLY A 155 -10.80 -9.59 6.97
CA GLY A 155 -9.59 -9.70 6.17
C GLY A 155 -9.31 -8.44 5.34
N ALA A 156 -10.30 -7.92 4.62
CA ALA A 156 -10.17 -6.71 3.82
C ALA A 156 -9.82 -5.47 4.67
N ILE A 157 -10.46 -5.31 5.84
CA ILE A 157 -10.17 -4.19 6.76
C ILE A 157 -8.72 -4.25 7.26
N GLY A 158 -8.23 -5.44 7.65
CA GLY A 158 -6.85 -5.63 8.11
C GLY A 158 -5.81 -5.26 7.04
N SER A 159 -6.07 -5.56 5.77
CA SER A 159 -5.24 -5.16 4.63
C SER A 159 -5.17 -3.66 4.46
N ILE A 160 -6.32 -3.02 4.39
CA ILE A 160 -6.41 -1.57 4.22
C ILE A 160 -5.70 -0.86 5.37
N LEU A 161 -5.91 -1.31 6.62
CA LEU A 161 -5.29 -0.71 7.81
C LEU A 161 -3.76 -0.84 7.81
N SER A 162 -3.23 -2.03 7.48
CA SER A 162 -1.78 -2.25 7.43
C SER A 162 -1.10 -1.44 6.31
N ARG A 163 -1.75 -1.28 5.15
CA ARG A 163 -1.31 -0.43 4.05
C ARG A 163 -1.34 1.04 4.43
N TRP A 164 -2.46 1.51 5.01
CA TRP A 164 -2.59 2.88 5.48
C TRP A 164 -1.53 3.24 6.51
N LEU A 165 -1.29 2.38 7.50
CA LEU A 165 -0.25 2.59 8.50
C LEU A 165 1.16 2.61 7.89
N SER A 166 1.43 1.76 6.88
CA SER A 166 2.68 1.79 6.12
C SER A 166 2.88 3.12 5.38
N PHE A 167 1.84 3.65 4.72
CA PHE A 167 1.91 4.94 4.03
C PHE A 167 2.13 6.10 5.01
N VAL A 168 1.42 6.10 6.15
CA VAL A 168 1.60 7.12 7.21
C VAL A 168 3.04 7.09 7.73
N ALA A 169 3.58 5.91 8.05
CA ALA A 169 4.95 5.75 8.51
C ALA A 169 5.98 6.22 7.46
N CYS A 170 5.80 5.83 6.20
CA CYS A 170 6.63 6.25 5.07
C CYS A 170 6.64 7.78 4.92
N PHE A 171 5.47 8.41 4.88
CA PHE A 171 5.34 9.86 4.72
C PHE A 171 5.93 10.62 5.90
N LEU A 172 5.77 10.13 7.12
CA LEU A 172 6.39 10.75 8.30
C LEU A 172 7.91 10.63 8.26
N LEU A 173 8.48 9.49 7.87
CA LEU A 173 9.93 9.32 7.75
C LEU A 173 10.51 10.26 6.68
N ILE A 174 9.89 10.31 5.49
CA ILE A 174 10.29 11.25 4.44
C ILE A 174 10.16 12.69 4.94
N GLY A 175 9.05 13.02 5.63
CA GLY A 175 8.81 14.35 6.19
C GLY A 175 9.84 14.77 7.23
N VAL A 176 10.24 13.87 8.13
CA VAL A 176 11.26 14.11 9.16
C VAL A 176 12.61 14.42 8.54
N VAL A 177 13.05 13.64 7.56
CA VAL A 177 14.33 13.89 6.89
C VAL A 177 14.29 15.14 6.01
N THR A 178 13.19 15.39 5.31
CA THR A 178 12.98 16.60 4.51
C THR A 178 12.95 17.84 5.40
N PHE A 179 12.26 17.80 6.54
CA PHE A 179 12.24 18.88 7.52
C PHE A 179 13.67 19.22 7.98
N ARG A 180 14.47 18.21 8.32
CA ARG A 180 15.87 18.41 8.76
C ARG A 180 16.75 18.97 7.67
N PHE A 181 16.71 18.42 6.45
CA PHE A 181 17.65 18.77 5.37
C PHE A 181 17.22 19.97 4.55
N VAL A 182 15.92 20.29 4.50
CA VAL A 182 15.41 21.42 3.70
C VAL A 182 14.99 22.57 4.60
N VAL A 183 14.09 22.33 5.57
CA VAL A 183 13.51 23.43 6.37
C VAL A 183 14.53 23.94 7.38
N LEU A 184 14.99 23.09 8.31
CA LEU A 184 15.91 23.52 9.36
C LEU A 184 17.25 24.00 8.81
N LYS A 185 17.78 23.35 7.76
CA LYS A 185 19.04 23.77 7.16
C LYS A 185 18.99 25.15 6.48
N ARG A 186 17.83 25.52 5.92
CA ARG A 186 17.65 26.86 5.32
C ARG A 186 17.41 27.96 6.36
N MET A 187 16.71 27.60 7.47
CA MET A 187 16.48 28.54 8.58
C MET A 187 17.77 28.81 9.38
N SER A 188 18.58 27.78 9.61
CA SER A 188 19.80 27.85 10.37
C SER A 188 20.92 27.07 9.66
N PRO A 189 21.69 27.70 8.75
CA PRO A 189 22.74 27.02 8.01
C PRO A 189 23.83 26.41 8.90
N THR A 190 24.12 27.05 10.05
CA THR A 190 25.09 26.58 11.05
C THR A 190 24.54 25.48 11.95
N GLY A 191 23.20 25.45 12.16
CA GLY A 191 22.51 24.46 12.98
C GLY A 191 22.77 24.58 14.49
N ASN A 192 23.38 25.66 14.95
CA ASN A 192 23.86 25.81 16.34
C ASN A 192 22.88 26.57 17.26
N ASP A 193 21.71 26.96 16.76
CA ASP A 193 20.71 27.63 17.58
C ASP A 193 19.84 26.64 18.37
N LEU A 194 19.32 27.06 19.51
CA LEU A 194 18.51 26.26 20.42
C LEU A 194 17.23 25.73 19.76
N PHE A 195 16.60 26.55 18.90
CA PHE A 195 15.40 26.13 18.17
C PHE A 195 15.69 24.93 17.26
N THR A 196 16.74 25.01 16.45
CA THR A 196 17.14 23.93 15.54
C THR A 196 17.48 22.67 16.30
N HIS A 197 18.13 22.79 17.45
CA HIS A 197 18.41 21.63 18.31
C HIS A 197 17.11 20.98 18.82
N ILE A 198 16.21 21.75 19.42
CA ILE A 198 14.92 21.24 19.93
C ILE A 198 14.07 20.65 18.79
N ALA A 199 13.95 21.36 17.68
CA ALA A 199 13.15 20.92 16.54
C ALA A 199 13.72 19.64 15.90
N SER A 200 15.05 19.55 15.75
CA SER A 200 15.74 18.38 15.21
C SER A 200 15.56 17.16 16.10
N THR A 201 15.74 17.30 17.42
CA THR A 201 15.57 16.21 18.39
C THR A 201 14.12 15.72 18.44
N ASN A 202 13.14 16.64 18.48
CA ASN A 202 11.73 16.27 18.47
C ASN A 202 11.31 15.63 17.14
N ALA A 203 11.88 16.08 16.00
CA ALA A 203 11.65 15.45 14.71
C ALA A 203 12.21 14.02 14.68
N ALA A 204 13.40 13.79 15.26
CA ALA A 204 13.97 12.45 15.40
C ALA A 204 13.07 11.55 16.25
N THR A 205 12.51 12.06 17.37
CA THR A 205 11.54 11.31 18.19
C THR A 205 10.28 10.92 17.41
N LEU A 206 9.72 11.84 16.60
CA LEU A 206 8.58 11.55 15.74
C LEU A 206 8.94 10.48 14.68
N GLY A 207 10.14 10.55 14.12
CA GLY A 207 10.63 9.57 13.16
C GLY A 207 10.87 8.18 13.77
N ILE A 208 11.28 8.10 15.05
CA ILE A 208 11.35 6.83 15.80
C ILE A 208 9.93 6.23 15.92
N ALA A 209 8.94 7.04 16.32
CA ALA A 209 7.56 6.59 16.40
C ALA A 209 7.03 6.11 15.03
N ALA A 210 7.37 6.82 13.95
CA ALA A 210 7.04 6.41 12.59
C ALA A 210 7.72 5.07 12.20
N SER A 211 8.98 4.86 12.62
CA SER A 211 9.70 3.60 12.38
C SER A 211 9.03 2.43 13.12
N VAL A 212 8.63 2.62 14.38
CA VAL A 212 7.90 1.61 15.15
C VAL A 212 6.56 1.28 14.48
N ALA A 213 5.81 2.30 14.04
CA ALA A 213 4.56 2.11 13.31
C ALA A 213 4.76 1.36 11.99
N GLY A 214 5.86 1.65 11.27
CA GLY A 214 6.24 0.96 10.04
C GLY A 214 6.60 -0.51 10.24
N LEU A 215 7.29 -0.85 11.34
CA LEU A 215 7.58 -2.24 11.73
C LEU A 215 6.29 -2.98 12.10
N PHE A 216 5.41 -2.34 12.85
CA PHE A 216 4.11 -2.92 13.22
C PHE A 216 3.25 -3.19 11.97
N ALA A 217 3.22 -2.24 11.03
CA ALA A 217 2.53 -2.43 9.76
C ALA A 217 3.12 -3.58 8.94
N ALA A 218 4.46 -3.73 8.90
CA ALA A 218 5.13 -4.83 8.23
C ALA A 218 4.79 -6.19 8.87
N MET A 219 4.75 -6.24 10.20
CA MET A 219 4.33 -7.43 10.94
C MET A 219 2.88 -7.81 10.62
N LEU A 220 1.95 -6.84 10.60
CA LEU A 220 0.55 -7.10 10.25
C LEU A 220 0.40 -7.63 8.82
N LYS A 221 1.17 -7.09 7.86
CA LYS A 221 1.21 -7.59 6.48
C LYS A 221 1.66 -9.05 6.43
N LEU A 222 2.78 -9.38 7.11
CA LEU A 222 3.33 -10.73 7.13
C LEU A 222 2.38 -11.73 7.80
N MET A 223 1.82 -11.38 8.96
CA MET A 223 0.86 -12.24 9.68
C MET A 223 -0.34 -12.57 8.81
N ARG A 224 -0.85 -11.58 8.11
CA ARG A 224 -1.98 -11.76 7.23
C ARG A 224 -1.65 -12.68 6.06
N GLU A 225 -0.58 -12.38 5.33
CA GLU A 225 -0.15 -13.17 4.17
C GLU A 225 0.09 -14.63 4.56
N SER A 226 0.73 -14.87 5.72
CA SER A 226 0.92 -16.24 6.22
C SER A 226 -0.38 -16.93 6.60
N SER A 227 -1.41 -16.19 7.02
CA SER A 227 -2.76 -16.74 7.28
C SER A 227 -3.50 -17.05 5.99
N ASP A 228 -3.32 -16.22 4.97
CA ASP A 228 -3.94 -16.39 3.66
C ASP A 228 -3.26 -17.52 2.85
N MET A 229 -1.99 -17.86 3.18
CA MET A 229 -1.15 -18.86 2.51
C MET A 229 -0.57 -19.91 3.48
N PRO A 230 -1.40 -20.74 4.13
CA PRO A 230 -0.93 -21.67 5.17
C PRO A 230 0.03 -22.75 4.67
N ASP A 231 0.00 -23.05 3.37
CA ASP A 231 0.86 -24.07 2.75
C ASP A 231 2.24 -23.51 2.32
N ALA A 232 2.42 -22.17 2.29
CA ALA A 232 3.67 -21.53 1.91
C ALA A 232 4.59 -21.32 3.12
N SER A 233 5.89 -21.54 2.97
CA SER A 233 6.84 -21.19 4.02
C SER A 233 7.05 -19.68 4.07
N ILE A 234 7.23 -19.12 5.28
CA ILE A 234 7.52 -17.69 5.45
C ILE A 234 8.80 -17.29 4.69
N ALA A 235 9.80 -18.16 4.65
CA ALA A 235 11.05 -17.91 3.93
C ALA A 235 10.81 -17.78 2.41
N SER A 236 10.03 -18.70 1.83
CA SER A 236 9.67 -18.64 0.41
C SER A 236 8.86 -17.39 0.09
N MET A 237 7.85 -17.06 0.92
CA MET A 237 7.06 -15.83 0.75
C MET A 237 7.94 -14.58 0.76
N MET A 238 8.92 -14.49 1.65
CA MET A 238 9.79 -13.32 1.81
C MET A 238 10.89 -13.20 0.75
N PHE A 239 11.46 -14.30 0.30
CA PHE A 239 12.69 -14.27 -0.52
C PHE A 239 12.47 -14.72 -1.97
N ASP A 240 11.39 -15.45 -2.27
CA ASP A 240 11.10 -15.95 -3.60
C ASP A 240 9.96 -15.19 -4.30
N SER A 241 9.44 -14.10 -3.68
CA SER A 241 8.39 -13.27 -4.25
C SER A 241 8.77 -11.77 -4.29
N THR A 242 8.21 -11.03 -5.26
CA THR A 242 8.36 -9.58 -5.39
C THR A 242 7.72 -8.86 -4.20
N TRP A 243 6.55 -9.33 -3.74
CA TRP A 243 5.88 -8.85 -2.54
C TRP A 243 6.79 -8.98 -1.30
N GLY A 244 7.42 -10.14 -1.13
CA GLY A 244 8.33 -10.40 -0.01
C GLY A 244 9.54 -9.47 -0.01
N TRP A 245 10.18 -9.27 -1.15
CA TRP A 245 11.29 -8.31 -1.27
C TRP A 245 10.88 -6.88 -0.96
N SER A 246 9.67 -6.46 -1.36
CA SER A 246 9.10 -5.16 -0.95
C SER A 246 9.00 -5.07 0.58
N LEU A 247 8.49 -6.10 1.24
CA LEU A 247 8.38 -6.15 2.70
C LEU A 247 9.76 -6.13 3.39
N VAL A 248 10.73 -6.89 2.87
CA VAL A 248 12.13 -6.90 3.36
C VAL A 248 12.74 -5.51 3.27
N LEU A 249 12.57 -4.81 2.14
CA LEU A 249 13.06 -3.43 1.97
C LEU A 249 12.38 -2.46 2.94
N GLN A 250 11.08 -2.60 3.17
CA GLN A 250 10.36 -1.82 4.19
C GLN A 250 10.97 -2.04 5.57
N ILE A 251 11.17 -3.29 5.99
CA ILE A 251 11.74 -3.64 7.30
C ILE A 251 13.16 -3.08 7.44
N ILE A 252 14.03 -3.32 6.47
CA ILE A 252 15.41 -2.82 6.49
C ILE A 252 15.41 -1.28 6.57
N GLY A 253 14.60 -0.62 5.74
CA GLY A 253 14.53 0.84 5.70
C GLY A 253 14.07 1.45 7.02
N VAL A 254 12.99 0.92 7.64
CA VAL A 254 12.51 1.43 8.93
C VAL A 254 13.47 1.12 10.08
N VAL A 255 14.16 -0.01 10.05
CA VAL A 255 15.18 -0.37 11.06
C VAL A 255 16.37 0.59 10.96
N ILE A 256 16.91 0.80 9.76
CA ILE A 256 18.02 1.75 9.53
C ILE A 256 17.60 3.16 9.98
N ALA A 257 16.43 3.65 9.56
CA ALA A 257 15.93 4.96 9.94
C ALA A 257 15.72 5.06 11.46
N GLY A 258 15.07 4.08 12.08
CA GLY A 258 14.80 4.06 13.50
C GLY A 258 16.08 4.06 14.36
N ILE A 259 17.02 3.17 14.06
CA ILE A 259 18.31 3.12 14.77
C ILE A 259 19.08 4.44 14.58
N ALA A 260 19.14 4.95 13.36
CA ALA A 260 19.81 6.20 13.06
C ALA A 260 19.20 7.36 13.86
N LEU A 261 17.87 7.48 13.91
CA LEU A 261 17.16 8.53 14.63
C LEU A 261 17.31 8.40 16.15
N VAL A 262 17.40 7.19 16.69
CA VAL A 262 17.77 6.95 18.11
C VAL A 262 19.18 7.48 18.39
N LEU A 263 20.12 7.23 17.49
CA LEU A 263 21.51 7.68 17.63
C LEU A 263 21.67 9.19 17.50
N VAL A 264 20.74 9.90 16.82
CA VAL A 264 20.71 11.39 16.78
C VAL A 264 20.60 12.00 18.19
N HIS A 265 19.99 11.30 19.17
CA HIS A 265 19.87 11.80 20.54
C HIS A 265 21.20 11.71 21.33
N ARG A 266 22.22 11.01 20.82
CA ARG A 266 23.53 10.95 21.46
C ARG A 266 24.30 12.23 21.18
N PRO A 267 24.91 12.85 22.19
CA PRO A 267 25.77 14.02 21.98
C PRO A 267 27.03 13.61 21.20
N GLY A 268 27.47 14.46 20.27
CA GLY A 268 28.73 14.26 19.52
C GLY A 268 28.68 14.72 18.06
N GLU A 269 29.82 14.66 17.38
CA GLU A 269 30.00 15.15 15.99
C GLU A 269 29.33 14.25 14.93
N SER A 270 28.84 13.08 15.32
CA SER A 270 28.32 12.06 14.39
C SER A 270 26.87 12.32 13.92
N GLN A 271 26.21 13.38 14.40
CA GLN A 271 24.79 13.63 14.09
C GLN A 271 24.51 13.68 12.57
N LYS A 272 25.39 14.26 11.77
CA LYS A 272 25.23 14.31 10.31
C LYS A 272 25.20 12.93 9.67
N ARG A 273 26.01 11.97 10.17
CA ARG A 273 26.02 10.57 9.66
C ARG A 273 24.72 9.88 9.98
N TYR A 274 24.17 10.08 11.18
CA TYR A 274 22.90 9.47 11.58
C TYR A 274 21.73 10.03 10.77
N TRP A 275 21.70 11.33 10.50
CA TRP A 275 20.68 11.91 9.61
C TRP A 275 20.81 11.40 8.16
N ASN A 276 22.01 11.20 7.65
CA ASN A 276 22.22 10.60 6.33
C ASN A 276 21.75 9.12 6.30
N ALA A 277 22.00 8.37 7.36
CA ALA A 277 21.48 7.00 7.48
C ALA A 277 19.95 6.98 7.57
N ALA A 278 19.34 7.91 8.32
CA ALA A 278 17.89 8.05 8.35
C ALA A 278 17.29 8.39 6.97
N LEU A 279 17.97 9.26 6.19
CA LEU A 279 17.59 9.55 4.80
C LEU A 279 17.66 8.28 3.92
N ALA A 280 18.76 7.51 4.02
CA ALA A 280 18.89 6.26 3.27
C ALA A 280 17.78 5.27 3.63
N GLY A 281 17.48 5.12 4.93
CA GLY A 281 16.34 4.31 5.38
C GLY A 281 15.00 4.79 4.83
N ALA A 282 14.74 6.11 4.83
CA ALA A 282 13.51 6.68 4.28
C ALA A 282 13.37 6.43 2.76
N ILE A 283 14.47 6.47 2.01
CA ILE A 283 14.49 6.13 0.57
C ILE A 283 14.11 4.66 0.35
N LEU A 284 14.67 3.73 1.15
CA LEU A 284 14.31 2.31 1.05
C LEU A 284 12.83 2.08 1.37
N VAL A 285 12.29 2.75 2.39
CA VAL A 285 10.86 2.68 2.72
C VAL A 285 9.99 3.25 1.59
N ALA A 286 10.44 4.32 0.92
CA ALA A 286 9.71 4.90 -0.20
C ALA A 286 9.69 4.00 -1.46
N LEU A 287 10.76 3.21 -1.67
CA LEU A 287 10.84 2.25 -2.78
C LEU A 287 9.92 1.04 -2.57
N SER A 288 9.72 0.62 -1.31
CA SER A 288 8.95 -0.58 -0.97
C SER A 288 7.55 -0.63 -1.61
N PRO A 289 6.65 0.36 -1.45
CA PRO A 289 5.31 0.28 -2.03
C PRO A 289 5.31 0.22 -3.56
N SER A 290 6.27 0.88 -4.22
CA SER A 290 6.35 0.91 -5.68
C SER A 290 6.75 -0.42 -6.31
N LEU A 291 7.40 -1.31 -5.55
CA LEU A 291 7.75 -2.66 -6.00
C LEU A 291 6.55 -3.62 -5.89
N SER A 292 5.73 -3.47 -4.84
CA SER A 292 4.58 -4.35 -4.58
C SER A 292 3.24 -3.79 -5.08
N ALA A 293 3.24 -2.64 -5.76
CA ALA A 293 2.05 -2.09 -6.39
C ALA A 293 1.87 -2.63 -7.82
N HIS A 294 0.75 -2.29 -8.45
CA HIS A 294 0.45 -2.58 -9.86
C HIS A 294 1.57 -2.11 -10.82
N ALA A 295 2.38 -1.13 -10.41
CA ALA A 295 3.56 -0.68 -11.14
C ALA A 295 4.56 -1.83 -11.39
N GLY A 296 4.75 -2.73 -10.42
CA GLY A 296 5.66 -3.88 -10.56
C GLY A 296 5.13 -4.97 -11.49
N ALA A 297 3.81 -5.13 -11.61
CA ALA A 297 3.14 -6.09 -12.48
C ALA A 297 2.92 -5.56 -13.91
N SER A 298 3.14 -4.26 -14.16
CA SER A 298 2.91 -3.61 -15.44
C SER A 298 3.96 -4.00 -16.49
N LYS A 299 3.54 -4.16 -17.75
CA LYS A 299 4.46 -4.27 -18.91
C LYS A 299 5.40 -3.06 -19.06
N LEU A 300 5.05 -1.92 -18.46
CA LEU A 300 5.83 -0.68 -18.42
C LEU A 300 6.52 -0.47 -17.05
N ALA A 301 6.85 -1.53 -16.32
CA ALA A 301 7.42 -1.47 -14.96
C ALA A 301 8.66 -0.55 -14.87
N LEU A 302 9.49 -0.49 -15.92
CA LEU A 302 10.66 0.41 -15.98
C LEU A 302 10.32 1.90 -15.89
N ILE A 303 9.10 2.31 -16.25
CA ILE A 303 8.60 3.69 -16.17
C ILE A 303 7.67 3.81 -14.94
N ALA A 304 6.82 2.82 -14.72
CA ALA A 304 5.81 2.85 -13.67
C ALA A 304 6.43 2.89 -12.26
N ILE A 305 7.44 2.04 -11.97
CA ILE A 305 8.10 2.01 -10.66
C ILE A 305 8.77 3.35 -10.30
N PRO A 306 9.62 3.97 -11.17
CA PRO A 306 10.18 5.30 -10.85
C PRO A 306 9.13 6.39 -10.71
N THR A 307 8.05 6.35 -11.51
CA THR A 307 6.96 7.33 -11.43
C THR A 307 6.22 7.22 -10.10
N ASP A 308 5.88 6.01 -9.69
CA ASP A 308 5.21 5.75 -8.41
C ASP A 308 6.13 6.08 -7.23
N MET A 309 7.40 5.68 -7.26
CA MET A 309 8.38 6.07 -6.24
C MET A 309 8.50 7.59 -6.12
N LEU A 310 8.56 8.32 -7.24
CA LEU A 310 8.58 9.78 -7.23
C LEU A 310 7.30 10.33 -6.61
N HIS A 311 6.13 9.79 -6.95
CA HIS A 311 4.84 10.16 -6.37
C HIS A 311 4.84 10.01 -4.83
N VAL A 312 5.33 8.89 -4.32
CA VAL A 312 5.46 8.62 -2.87
C VAL A 312 6.43 9.58 -2.21
N VAL A 313 7.61 9.81 -2.81
CA VAL A 313 8.64 10.71 -2.27
C VAL A 313 8.14 12.15 -2.20
N VAL A 314 7.56 12.68 -3.27
CA VAL A 314 7.06 14.07 -3.27
C VAL A 314 5.84 14.24 -2.37
N GLY A 315 4.98 13.22 -2.27
CA GLY A 315 3.87 13.18 -1.31
C GLY A 315 4.36 13.24 0.14
N GLY A 316 5.34 12.41 0.50
CA GLY A 316 5.97 12.41 1.82
C GLY A 316 6.74 13.70 2.11
N ALA A 317 7.47 14.25 1.13
CA ALA A 317 8.16 15.52 1.26
C ALA A 317 7.20 16.69 1.50
N TRP A 318 6.03 16.69 0.90
CA TRP A 318 5.01 17.70 1.14
C TRP A 318 4.22 17.43 2.43
N LEU A 319 3.42 16.38 2.47
CA LEU A 319 2.47 16.13 3.57
C LEU A 319 3.17 15.69 4.86
N GLY A 320 4.23 14.89 4.73
CA GLY A 320 5.05 14.49 5.87
C GLY A 320 5.76 15.69 6.51
N THR A 321 6.36 16.59 5.70
CA THR A 321 7.01 17.79 6.24
C THR A 321 6.00 18.74 6.86
N LEU A 322 4.82 18.94 6.25
CA LEU A 322 3.75 19.73 6.85
C LEU A 322 3.35 19.17 8.23
N THR A 323 3.22 17.84 8.34
CA THR A 323 2.93 17.18 9.61
C THR A 323 4.01 17.46 10.66
N VAL A 324 5.29 17.38 10.28
CA VAL A 324 6.42 17.69 11.18
C VAL A 324 6.41 19.16 11.59
N ILE A 325 6.13 20.09 10.68
CA ILE A 325 6.01 21.54 11.01
C ILE A 325 4.90 21.74 12.06
N VAL A 326 3.74 21.14 11.87
CA VAL A 326 2.58 21.33 12.77
C VAL A 326 2.82 20.69 14.14
N ILE A 327 3.35 19.48 14.19
CA ILE A 327 3.53 18.73 15.44
C ILE A 327 4.81 19.19 16.17
N VAL A 328 5.92 19.30 15.45
CA VAL A 328 7.25 19.54 16.00
C VAL A 328 7.65 21.00 15.90
N GLY A 329 7.58 21.60 14.70
CA GLY A 329 8.09 22.94 14.42
C GLY A 329 7.38 24.00 15.25
N ILE A 330 6.04 24.01 15.26
CA ILE A 330 5.25 24.96 16.08
C ILE A 330 5.53 24.75 17.57
N SER A 331 5.61 23.51 18.03
CA SER A 331 5.88 23.18 19.43
C SER A 331 7.29 23.62 19.86
N ALA A 332 8.29 23.48 18.98
CA ALA A 332 9.65 23.95 19.22
C ALA A 332 9.72 25.48 19.26
N ALA A 333 9.04 26.19 18.35
CA ALA A 333 8.96 27.64 18.33
C ALA A 333 8.38 28.23 19.63
N LEU A 334 7.34 27.58 20.18
CA LEU A 334 6.71 28.01 21.44
C LEU A 334 7.58 27.74 22.68
N LYS A 335 8.50 26.78 22.62
CA LYS A 335 9.37 26.39 23.75
C LYS A 335 10.72 27.10 23.77
N THR A 336 11.07 27.78 22.68
CA THR A 336 12.37 28.43 22.56
C THR A 336 12.26 29.88 23.09
N PRO A 337 12.92 30.24 24.21
CA PRO A 337 13.03 31.62 24.66
C PRO A 337 14.05 32.34 23.77
N ASP A 338 13.57 33.03 22.76
CA ASP A 338 14.43 33.62 21.75
C ASP A 338 14.06 35.10 21.49
N ALA A 339 14.96 35.86 20.87
CA ALA A 339 14.71 37.24 20.46
C ALA A 339 13.61 37.36 19.39
N LEU A 340 13.35 36.28 18.64
CA LEU A 340 12.24 36.21 17.69
C LEU A 340 10.95 35.73 18.38
N ARG A 341 9.87 36.46 18.13
CA ARG A 341 8.54 35.99 18.57
C ARG A 341 8.19 34.65 17.93
N PRO A 342 7.53 33.74 18.66
CA PRO A 342 7.15 32.42 18.11
C PRO A 342 6.43 32.47 16.77
N GLY A 343 5.54 33.46 16.56
CA GLY A 343 4.82 33.67 15.29
C GLY A 343 5.76 33.99 14.12
N ALA A 344 6.79 34.81 14.34
CA ALA A 344 7.77 35.11 13.30
C ALA A 344 8.57 33.89 12.87
N ARG A 345 8.93 33.02 13.84
CA ARG A 345 9.64 31.77 13.55
C ARG A 345 8.78 30.75 12.80
N VAL A 346 7.49 30.66 13.15
CA VAL A 346 6.54 29.83 12.38
C VAL A 346 6.36 30.39 10.97
N ALA A 347 6.28 31.71 10.79
CA ALA A 347 6.21 32.34 9.48
C ALA A 347 7.45 32.05 8.62
N GLU A 348 8.65 32.07 9.22
CA GLU A 348 9.88 31.72 8.56
C GLU A 348 9.89 30.25 8.08
N MET A 349 9.49 29.28 8.94
CA MET A 349 9.36 27.88 8.55
C MET A 349 8.43 27.71 7.34
N ILE A 350 7.29 28.39 7.34
CA ILE A 350 6.32 28.30 6.25
C ILE A 350 6.87 28.95 4.98
N ASN A 351 7.60 30.07 5.09
CA ASN A 351 8.24 30.70 3.94
C ASN A 351 9.27 29.78 3.28
N VAL A 352 10.05 29.05 4.06
CA VAL A 352 11.01 28.06 3.56
C VAL A 352 10.30 26.83 2.97
N PHE A 353 9.20 26.39 3.57
CA PHE A 353 8.43 25.22 3.15
C PHE A 353 7.57 25.47 1.90
N SER A 354 7.01 26.68 1.73
CA SER A 354 6.06 26.98 0.65
C SER A 354 6.55 26.65 -0.76
N PRO A 355 7.78 26.99 -1.17
CA PRO A 355 8.29 26.60 -2.50
C PRO A 355 8.38 25.08 -2.67
N LEU A 356 8.79 24.35 -1.62
CA LEU A 356 8.82 22.89 -1.64
C LEU A 356 7.40 22.33 -1.80
N ALA A 357 6.43 22.85 -1.06
CA ALA A 357 5.03 22.39 -1.14
C ALA A 357 4.45 22.60 -2.55
N LEU A 358 4.72 23.75 -3.19
CA LEU A 358 4.27 24.04 -4.54
C LEU A 358 4.90 23.11 -5.58
N THR A 359 6.20 22.89 -5.51
CA THR A 359 6.90 21.99 -6.44
C THR A 359 6.46 20.54 -6.26
N CYS A 360 6.32 20.08 -5.02
CA CYS A 360 5.79 18.74 -4.72
C CYS A 360 4.33 18.59 -5.17
N GLY A 361 3.48 19.59 -4.93
CA GLY A 361 2.09 19.57 -5.38
C GLY A 361 1.96 19.46 -6.90
N ALA A 362 2.76 20.24 -7.65
CA ALA A 362 2.82 20.12 -9.11
C ALA A 362 3.31 18.73 -9.55
N ALA A 363 4.36 18.20 -8.92
CA ALA A 363 4.90 16.88 -9.23
C ALA A 363 3.90 15.75 -8.92
N ILE A 364 3.12 15.85 -7.82
CA ILE A 364 2.05 14.89 -7.50
C ILE A 364 0.97 14.86 -8.58
N VAL A 365 0.56 16.04 -9.07
CA VAL A 365 -0.43 16.11 -10.16
C VAL A 365 0.11 15.46 -11.43
N LEU A 366 1.34 15.79 -11.82
CA LEU A 366 1.96 15.24 -13.03
C LEU A 366 2.17 13.72 -12.93
N THR A 367 2.71 13.23 -11.82
CA THR A 367 2.90 11.78 -11.61
C THR A 367 1.58 11.05 -11.49
N GLY A 368 0.57 11.63 -10.83
CA GLY A 368 -0.77 11.05 -10.72
C GLY A 368 -1.49 10.95 -12.06
N ILE A 369 -1.34 11.95 -12.95
CA ILE A 369 -1.85 11.88 -14.31
C ILE A 369 -1.10 10.77 -15.07
N GLY A 370 0.22 10.69 -14.96
CA GLY A 370 1.03 9.64 -15.58
C GLY A 370 0.60 8.24 -15.17
N SER A 371 0.42 7.99 -13.85
CA SER A 371 -0.08 6.72 -13.33
C SER A 371 -1.48 6.39 -13.85
N ALA A 372 -2.39 7.38 -13.88
CA ALA A 372 -3.74 7.16 -14.40
C ALA A 372 -3.76 6.74 -15.88
N PHE A 373 -2.86 7.28 -16.72
CA PHE A 373 -2.73 6.85 -18.12
C PHE A 373 -2.17 5.43 -18.28
N ILE A 374 -1.36 4.97 -17.32
CA ILE A 374 -0.80 3.61 -17.34
C ILE A 374 -1.84 2.58 -16.84
N GLU A 375 -2.64 2.95 -15.83
CA GLU A 375 -3.52 2.06 -15.09
C GLU A 375 -4.94 1.98 -15.68
N LEU A 376 -5.41 3.03 -16.36
CA LEU A 376 -6.77 3.08 -16.92
C LEU A 376 -6.78 2.75 -18.41
N PRO A 377 -7.50 1.70 -18.85
CA PRO A 377 -7.63 1.36 -20.26
C PRO A 377 -8.46 2.38 -21.04
N SER A 378 -9.35 3.12 -20.37
CA SER A 378 -10.22 4.14 -20.98
C SER A 378 -10.68 5.18 -19.97
N VAL A 379 -11.03 6.37 -20.43
CA VAL A 379 -11.59 7.42 -19.56
C VAL A 379 -12.94 6.99 -18.94
N THR A 380 -13.71 6.16 -19.63
CA THR A 380 -14.99 5.64 -19.13
C THR A 380 -14.81 4.78 -17.90
N SER A 381 -13.65 4.11 -17.75
CA SER A 381 -13.31 3.30 -16.57
C SER A 381 -13.37 4.10 -15.25
N LEU A 382 -13.23 5.45 -15.31
CA LEU A 382 -13.32 6.31 -14.13
C LEU A 382 -14.67 6.25 -13.41
N TRP A 383 -15.77 5.98 -14.11
CA TRP A 383 -17.12 5.91 -13.52
C TRP A 383 -17.79 4.56 -13.68
N THR A 384 -17.24 3.65 -14.48
CA THR A 384 -17.81 2.32 -14.71
C THR A 384 -17.17 1.24 -13.85
N THR A 385 -16.00 1.50 -13.22
CA THR A 385 -15.28 0.53 -12.41
C THR A 385 -15.16 0.98 -10.95
N PRO A 386 -15.10 0.03 -9.98
CA PRO A 386 -14.85 0.35 -8.57
C PRO A 386 -13.53 1.12 -8.37
N TYR A 387 -12.47 0.74 -9.09
CA TYR A 387 -11.18 1.43 -9.07
C TYR A 387 -11.32 2.90 -9.49
N GLY A 388 -11.99 3.15 -10.62
CA GLY A 388 -12.20 4.51 -11.13
C GLY A 388 -12.99 5.39 -10.16
N VAL A 389 -14.07 4.86 -9.55
CA VAL A 389 -14.88 5.61 -8.57
C VAL A 389 -14.04 5.98 -7.33
N VAL A 390 -13.22 5.06 -6.80
CA VAL A 390 -12.32 5.33 -5.67
C VAL A 390 -11.20 6.30 -6.08
N LEU A 391 -10.70 6.23 -7.32
CA LEU A 391 -9.75 7.20 -7.86
C LEU A 391 -10.37 8.61 -7.94
N LEU A 392 -11.62 8.75 -8.40
CA LEU A 392 -12.34 10.03 -8.39
C LEU A 392 -12.49 10.58 -6.97
N LEU A 393 -12.80 9.73 -5.99
CA LEU A 393 -12.85 10.12 -4.59
C LEU A 393 -11.48 10.60 -4.07
N LYS A 394 -10.38 9.89 -4.42
CA LYS A 394 -9.00 10.33 -4.12
C LYS A 394 -8.73 11.72 -4.72
N LEU A 395 -9.07 11.92 -6.00
CA LEU A 395 -8.89 13.21 -6.69
C LEU A 395 -9.68 14.34 -6.02
N LEU A 396 -10.90 14.07 -5.56
CA LEU A 396 -11.69 15.04 -4.79
C LEU A 396 -10.98 15.46 -3.50
N PHE A 397 -10.49 14.50 -2.70
CA PHE A 397 -9.75 14.82 -1.47
C PHE A 397 -8.44 15.55 -1.75
N VAL A 398 -7.73 15.20 -2.83
CA VAL A 398 -6.52 15.92 -3.27
C VAL A 398 -6.87 17.36 -3.67
N ALA A 399 -7.95 17.58 -4.42
CA ALA A 399 -8.40 18.93 -4.80
C ALA A 399 -8.77 19.78 -3.56
N LEU A 400 -9.48 19.19 -2.59
CA LEU A 400 -9.81 19.86 -1.31
C LEU A 400 -8.52 20.19 -0.51
N LEU A 401 -7.54 19.28 -0.50
CA LEU A 401 -6.25 19.48 0.16
C LEU A 401 -5.46 20.63 -0.49
N LEU A 402 -5.39 20.65 -1.82
CA LEU A 402 -4.75 21.73 -2.59
C LEU A 402 -5.47 23.08 -2.35
N ALA A 403 -6.79 23.08 -2.32
CA ALA A 403 -7.58 24.30 -2.03
C ALA A 403 -7.34 24.80 -0.60
N ALA A 404 -7.27 23.91 0.40
CA ALA A 404 -6.94 24.26 1.78
C ALA A 404 -5.51 24.83 1.89
N GLY A 405 -4.54 24.23 1.23
CA GLY A 405 -3.15 24.72 1.16
C GLY A 405 -3.05 26.11 0.50
N ALA A 406 -3.76 26.30 -0.62
CA ALA A 406 -3.82 27.59 -1.30
C ALA A 406 -4.48 28.67 -0.42
N TRP A 407 -5.55 28.31 0.29
CA TRP A 407 -6.20 29.20 1.26
C TRP A 407 -5.23 29.62 2.39
N ASN A 408 -4.51 28.65 2.96
CA ASN A 408 -3.52 28.91 4.01
C ASN A 408 -2.39 29.79 3.50
N TRP A 409 -1.90 29.54 2.31
CA TRP A 409 -0.86 30.38 1.69
C TRP A 409 -1.31 31.82 1.44
N GLN A 410 -2.54 32.03 0.94
CA GLN A 410 -3.04 33.35 0.56
C GLN A 410 -3.57 34.17 1.74
N ARG A 411 -4.25 33.53 2.71
CA ARG A 411 -4.99 34.22 3.77
C ARG A 411 -4.34 34.13 5.14
N MET A 412 -3.75 32.98 5.50
CA MET A 412 -3.23 32.76 6.84
C MET A 412 -1.77 33.21 6.97
N LYS A 413 -0.94 32.92 5.97
CA LYS A 413 0.49 33.29 5.97
C LYS A 413 0.73 34.80 6.15
N PRO A 414 0.04 35.73 5.46
CA PRO A 414 0.24 37.17 5.65
C PRO A 414 -0.12 37.70 7.05
N ARG A 415 -0.95 36.95 7.82
CA ARG A 415 -1.40 37.33 9.16
C ARG A 415 -0.47 36.90 10.29
N LEU A 416 0.57 36.09 10.00
CA LEU A 416 1.51 35.58 11.00
C LEU A 416 2.47 36.63 11.58
N THR A 417 2.18 37.92 11.46
CA THR A 417 2.95 39.00 12.05
C THR A 417 2.75 39.14 13.57
N GLY A 418 1.73 38.48 14.16
CA GLY A 418 1.40 38.50 15.58
C GLY A 418 1.28 37.13 16.22
N ASP A 419 1.61 37.05 17.52
CA ASP A 419 1.55 35.77 18.29
C ASP A 419 0.13 35.22 18.43
N ASN A 420 -0.91 36.05 18.31
CA ASN A 420 -2.32 35.67 18.41
C ASN A 420 -2.81 34.84 17.21
N GLU A 421 -2.07 34.79 16.12
CA GLU A 421 -2.46 34.11 14.88
C GLU A 421 -1.98 32.65 14.81
N ILE A 422 -1.13 32.19 15.76
CA ILE A 422 -0.63 30.81 15.80
C ILE A 422 -1.78 29.81 15.99
N GLY A 423 -2.78 30.15 16.82
CA GLY A 423 -3.94 29.29 17.07
C GLY A 423 -4.80 29.03 15.83
N PRO A 424 -5.30 30.07 15.13
CA PRO A 424 -6.03 29.94 13.87
C PRO A 424 -5.23 29.18 12.81
N MET A 425 -3.95 29.45 12.66
CA MET A 425 -3.10 28.75 11.71
C MET A 425 -2.94 27.27 12.02
N ARG A 426 -2.73 26.91 13.29
CA ARG A 426 -2.67 25.52 13.73
C ARG A 426 -3.98 24.78 13.44
N SER A 427 -5.13 25.46 13.62
CA SER A 427 -6.43 24.90 13.30
C SER A 427 -6.59 24.65 11.80
N SER A 428 -6.17 25.59 10.95
CA SER A 428 -6.24 25.43 9.50
C SER A 428 -5.30 24.36 8.98
N ALA A 429 -4.06 24.31 9.48
CA ALA A 429 -3.11 23.25 9.15
C ALA A 429 -3.60 21.88 9.62
N SER A 430 -4.33 21.78 10.75
CA SER A 430 -4.92 20.52 11.18
C SER A 430 -6.01 20.01 10.22
N LEU A 431 -6.71 20.88 9.50
CA LEU A 431 -7.64 20.49 8.44
C LEU A 431 -6.88 19.87 7.25
N GLU A 432 -5.77 20.49 6.83
CA GLU A 432 -4.92 19.91 5.78
C GLU A 432 -4.42 18.52 6.17
N LEU A 433 -3.96 18.33 7.43
CA LEU A 433 -3.52 17.04 7.93
C LEU A 433 -4.65 16.01 7.95
N THR A 434 -5.86 16.41 8.29
CA THR A 434 -7.03 15.52 8.27
C THR A 434 -7.35 15.08 6.83
N LEU A 435 -7.32 16.01 5.88
CA LEU A 435 -7.50 15.71 4.45
C LEU A 435 -6.37 14.83 3.92
N ALA A 436 -5.12 15.07 4.35
CA ALA A 436 -3.98 14.24 3.99
C ALA A 436 -4.14 12.78 4.48
N LEU A 437 -4.57 12.59 5.73
CA LEU A 437 -4.85 11.26 6.27
C LEU A 437 -5.99 10.57 5.51
N ALA A 438 -7.02 11.32 5.09
CA ALA A 438 -8.10 10.81 4.25
C ALA A 438 -7.59 10.39 2.85
N VAL A 439 -6.72 11.20 2.23
CA VAL A 439 -6.07 10.83 0.95
C VAL A 439 -5.30 9.52 1.10
N LEU A 440 -4.51 9.36 2.17
CA LEU A 440 -3.76 8.12 2.41
C LEU A 440 -4.69 6.92 2.66
N ALA A 441 -5.84 7.14 3.33
CA ALA A 441 -6.84 6.11 3.55
C ALA A 441 -7.49 5.65 2.25
N VAL A 442 -7.92 6.60 1.42
CA VAL A 442 -8.48 6.29 0.09
C VAL A 442 -7.42 5.64 -0.81
N THR A 443 -6.15 6.05 -0.69
CA THR A 443 -5.05 5.41 -1.43
C THR A 443 -4.85 3.97 -0.97
N ALA A 444 -4.94 3.67 0.34
CA ALA A 444 -4.86 2.30 0.85
C ALA A 444 -5.98 1.40 0.33
N ILE A 445 -7.19 1.96 0.15
CA ILE A 445 -8.32 1.28 -0.49
C ILE A 445 -8.05 1.10 -1.99
N LEU A 446 -7.62 2.16 -2.68
CA LEU A 446 -7.37 2.14 -4.13
C LEU A 446 -6.35 1.06 -4.52
N VAL A 447 -5.24 0.97 -3.78
CA VAL A 447 -4.18 -0.06 -3.99
C VAL A 447 -4.67 -1.47 -3.64
N ALA A 448 -5.78 -1.61 -2.92
CA ALA A 448 -6.41 -2.90 -2.64
C ALA A 448 -7.45 -3.30 -3.70
N LEU A 449 -7.76 -2.44 -4.69
CA LEU A 449 -8.70 -2.72 -5.78
C LEU A 449 -7.96 -3.22 -7.02
N GLU A 450 -8.66 -4.03 -7.81
CA GLU A 450 -8.19 -4.46 -9.13
C GLU A 450 -8.12 -3.29 -10.11
N LEU A 451 -7.12 -3.34 -10.99
CA LEU A 451 -7.10 -2.47 -12.17
C LEU A 451 -8.27 -2.85 -13.11
N PRO A 452 -8.87 -1.87 -13.76
CA PRO A 452 -9.99 -2.10 -14.68
C PRO A 452 -9.60 -2.78 -15.98
#